data_fb3dd89d51da29c5d8156db6d8769371
#
_entry.id   fb3dd89d51da29c5d8156db6d8769371
#
_cell.length_a   1.000
_cell.length_b   1.000
_cell.length_c   1.000
_cell.angle_alpha   90.00
_cell.angle_beta   90.00
_cell.angle_gamma   90.00
#
_symmetry.space_group_name_H-M   'P 1'
#
loop_
_entity.id
_entity.type
_entity.pdbx_description
1 polymer ?
#
loop_
_entity_poly.entity_id
_entity_poly.type
_entity_poly.pdbx_seq_one_letter_code
_entity_poly.pdbx_strand_id
1 'polypeptide(L)'
;SLHDALPILQNLHDEDMQDQLRNMLKPFYGVLKTMDGAIRFALLTGVTKFGKVSVFSDLNNLMDISMDDRYVEICGITEKEIHTCLEDEVRELAGAQDMTYEETCLRLKECYDGYHFVENSIGMYNPFSLLNTFARRKFGDYWFETGRPSYLVELLKHTHYDLYEMANTETDVDVLNSIDSASINPVPVIYQSGYLTIKDYDPEFGIYRLGFPNREVEEGFVRFLLPFYANVNKVESPFEIQKFVREVRFGDYDSFFRRLQSFFANTTYEVIREQELHYENVFFIVFKLVGFYTQVEYHTSKGRIDLVLQTDKLIYVMEFKLDGTAEEALQQIHDKHYALPFASDGRKLF
;
A
#
# COMPACT_ATOMS: atom_id res chain seq x y z
N SER A 1 -20.43 2.75 -6.80
CA SER A 1 -19.26 3.66 -6.67
C SER A 1 -18.77 3.67 -5.24
N LEU A 2 -17.61 4.25 -4.97
CA LEU A 2 -17.09 4.46 -3.60
C LEU A 2 -18.15 5.14 -2.70
N HIS A 3 -18.97 5.99 -3.29
CA HIS A 3 -20.04 6.69 -2.59
C HIS A 3 -21.16 5.77 -2.06
N ASP A 4 -21.36 4.60 -2.66
CA ASP A 4 -22.41 3.66 -2.22
C ASP A 4 -21.89 2.72 -1.12
N ALA A 5 -20.60 2.34 -1.19
CA ALA A 5 -19.96 1.48 -0.19
C ALA A 5 -19.45 2.26 1.04
N LEU A 6 -19.08 3.52 0.86
CA LEU A 6 -18.47 4.33 1.92
C LEU A 6 -19.35 4.43 3.19
N PRO A 7 -20.67 4.66 3.11
CA PRO A 7 -21.51 4.67 4.31
C PRO A 7 -21.50 3.34 5.08
N ILE A 8 -21.41 2.21 4.37
CA ILE A 8 -21.34 0.88 4.99
C ILE A 8 -19.98 0.71 5.67
N LEU A 9 -18.90 1.08 4.99
CA LEU A 9 -17.53 1.01 5.53
C LEU A 9 -17.29 1.96 6.69
N GLN A 10 -17.96 3.11 6.74
CA GLN A 10 -17.89 4.05 7.85
C GLN A 10 -18.63 3.59 9.10
N ASN A 11 -19.54 2.62 8.99
CA ASN A 11 -20.33 2.08 10.09
C ASN A 11 -19.92 0.63 10.41
N LEU A 12 -18.63 0.32 10.42
CA LEU A 12 -18.11 -1.03 10.66
C LEU A 12 -18.51 -1.62 12.02
N HIS A 13 -18.84 -0.77 13.00
CA HIS A 13 -19.21 -1.17 14.35
C HIS A 13 -20.75 -1.33 14.55
N ASP A 14 -21.55 -1.04 13.52
CA ASP A 14 -23.01 -1.04 13.58
C ASP A 14 -23.58 -1.93 12.47
N GLU A 15 -23.72 -3.23 12.78
CA GLU A 15 -24.26 -4.23 11.84
C GLU A 15 -25.70 -3.90 11.43
N ASP A 16 -26.51 -3.37 12.34
CA ASP A 16 -27.90 -2.98 12.04
C ASP A 16 -27.94 -1.84 11.02
N MET A 17 -27.07 -0.85 11.16
CA MET A 17 -26.94 0.24 10.21
C MET A 17 -26.44 -0.24 8.86
N GLN A 18 -25.42 -1.13 8.84
CA GLN A 18 -24.92 -1.73 7.60
C GLN A 18 -26.02 -2.48 6.85
N ASP A 19 -26.85 -3.26 7.56
CA ASP A 19 -27.94 -4.01 6.95
C ASP A 19 -29.06 -3.08 6.44
N GLN A 20 -29.36 -1.99 7.14
CA GLN A 20 -30.28 -0.98 6.66
C GLN A 20 -29.77 -0.35 5.34
N LEU A 21 -28.51 0.02 5.28
CA LEU A 21 -27.88 0.60 4.08
C LEU A 21 -27.89 -0.39 2.92
N ARG A 22 -27.52 -1.66 3.13
CA ARG A 22 -27.62 -2.72 2.13
C ARG A 22 -29.04 -2.90 1.62
N ASN A 23 -30.02 -2.92 2.53
CA ASN A 23 -31.43 -3.08 2.19
C ASN A 23 -32.00 -1.87 1.42
N MET A 24 -31.46 -0.68 1.58
CA MET A 24 -31.79 0.48 0.75
C MET A 24 -31.21 0.38 -0.67
N LEU A 25 -30.03 -0.22 -0.85
CA LEU A 25 -29.37 -0.36 -2.14
C LEU A 25 -30.00 -1.47 -3.00
N LYS A 26 -30.43 -2.57 -2.39
CA LYS A 26 -31.03 -3.71 -3.10
C LYS A 26 -32.17 -3.33 -4.07
N PRO A 27 -33.22 -2.60 -3.67
CA PRO A 27 -34.30 -2.20 -4.57
C PRO A 27 -33.83 -1.27 -5.69
N PHE A 28 -32.85 -0.40 -5.41
CA PHE A 28 -32.28 0.50 -6.41
C PHE A 28 -31.63 -0.28 -7.55
N TYR A 29 -30.75 -1.23 -7.23
CA TYR A 29 -30.12 -2.06 -8.27
C TYR A 29 -31.08 -3.09 -8.86
N GLY A 30 -32.08 -3.56 -8.10
CA GLY A 30 -33.12 -4.49 -8.56
C GLY A 30 -33.91 -3.98 -9.77
N VAL A 31 -33.99 -2.66 -9.95
CA VAL A 31 -34.61 -2.04 -11.15
C VAL A 31 -33.92 -2.49 -12.44
N LEU A 32 -32.62 -2.75 -12.44
CA LEU A 32 -31.89 -3.24 -13.62
C LEU A 32 -32.45 -4.57 -14.14
N LYS A 33 -32.90 -5.44 -13.24
CA LYS A 33 -33.53 -6.71 -13.61
C LYS A 33 -34.97 -6.52 -14.12
N THR A 34 -35.74 -5.69 -13.47
CA THR A 34 -37.14 -5.45 -13.89
C THR A 34 -37.24 -4.69 -15.23
N MET A 35 -36.21 -3.91 -15.55
CA MET A 35 -36.13 -3.13 -16.79
C MET A 35 -35.29 -3.82 -17.89
N ASP A 36 -34.89 -5.06 -17.70
CA ASP A 36 -34.00 -5.81 -18.61
C ASP A 36 -34.42 -5.75 -20.08
N GLY A 37 -35.73 -5.89 -20.34
CA GLY A 37 -36.30 -5.77 -21.72
C GLY A 37 -36.16 -4.39 -22.34
N ALA A 38 -35.91 -3.34 -21.56
CA ALA A 38 -35.72 -1.97 -22.07
C ALA A 38 -34.24 -1.53 -22.08
N ILE A 39 -33.35 -2.28 -21.44
CA ILE A 39 -31.92 -1.96 -21.35
C ILE A 39 -31.16 -2.67 -22.46
N ARG A 40 -30.54 -1.90 -23.34
CA ARG A 40 -29.67 -2.46 -24.38
C ARG A 40 -28.29 -2.86 -23.87
N PHE A 41 -27.75 -2.11 -22.94
CA PHE A 41 -26.44 -2.32 -22.35
C PHE A 41 -26.37 -1.62 -21.00
N ALA A 42 -25.79 -2.28 -20.01
CA ALA A 42 -25.46 -1.68 -18.72
C ALA A 42 -24.04 -2.10 -18.29
N LEU A 43 -23.24 -1.15 -17.85
CA LEU A 43 -21.93 -1.36 -17.23
C LEU A 43 -21.96 -0.79 -15.84
N LEU A 44 -21.72 -1.65 -14.84
CA LEU A 44 -21.55 -1.25 -13.45
C LEU A 44 -20.05 -1.20 -13.14
N THR A 45 -19.60 -0.07 -12.65
CA THR A 45 -18.20 0.11 -12.22
C THR A 45 -18.16 0.81 -10.87
N GLY A 46 -17.15 0.55 -10.10
CA GLY A 46 -16.94 1.15 -8.77
C GLY A 46 -15.59 0.79 -8.20
N VAL A 47 -15.25 1.36 -7.04
CA VAL A 47 -13.98 1.09 -6.35
C VAL A 47 -14.06 -0.19 -5.53
N THR A 48 -15.19 -0.40 -4.83
CA THR A 48 -15.40 -1.58 -3.99
C THR A 48 -16.60 -2.39 -4.47
N LYS A 49 -16.54 -3.69 -4.27
CA LYS A 49 -17.53 -4.65 -4.72
C LYS A 49 -18.11 -5.40 -3.54
N PHE A 50 -19.44 -5.31 -3.39
CA PHE A 50 -20.16 -6.16 -2.46
C PHE A 50 -20.29 -7.58 -3.02
N GLY A 51 -20.29 -8.58 -2.13
CA GLY A 51 -20.59 -9.95 -2.52
C GLY A 51 -21.99 -10.06 -3.18
N LYS A 52 -22.11 -11.00 -4.10
CA LYS A 52 -23.38 -11.25 -4.81
C LYS A 52 -24.56 -11.47 -3.87
N VAL A 53 -24.29 -12.02 -2.67
CA VAL A 53 -25.32 -12.35 -1.68
C VAL A 53 -25.84 -11.12 -0.95
N SER A 54 -25.05 -10.04 -0.86
CA SER A 54 -25.42 -8.88 -0.03
C SER A 54 -26.33 -7.87 -0.75
N VAL A 55 -25.86 -7.29 -1.85
CA VAL A 55 -26.58 -6.23 -2.57
C VAL A 55 -27.09 -6.68 -3.94
N PHE A 56 -26.38 -7.58 -4.60
CA PHE A 56 -26.64 -8.04 -5.97
C PHE A 56 -27.26 -9.44 -6.03
N SER A 57 -27.76 -9.99 -4.92
CA SER A 57 -28.34 -11.34 -4.84
C SER A 57 -29.43 -11.61 -5.89
N ASP A 58 -30.19 -10.57 -6.25
CA ASP A 58 -31.30 -10.67 -7.19
C ASP A 58 -30.90 -10.42 -8.65
N LEU A 59 -29.65 -10.02 -8.89
CA LEU A 59 -29.12 -9.69 -10.24
C LEU A 59 -28.33 -10.87 -10.83
N ASN A 60 -29.05 -11.88 -11.30
CA ASN A 60 -28.45 -13.03 -11.96
C ASN A 60 -28.10 -12.81 -13.45
N ASN A 61 -28.45 -11.64 -14.00
CA ASN A 61 -28.16 -11.22 -15.38
C ASN A 61 -26.85 -10.43 -15.51
N LEU A 62 -26.13 -10.16 -14.42
CA LEU A 62 -24.83 -9.50 -14.47
C LEU A 62 -23.70 -10.51 -14.72
N MET A 63 -22.81 -10.17 -15.65
CA MET A 63 -21.54 -10.85 -15.85
C MET A 63 -20.45 -10.07 -15.13
N ASP A 64 -19.80 -10.70 -14.18
CA ASP A 64 -18.66 -10.13 -13.48
C ASP A 64 -17.40 -10.27 -14.35
N ILE A 65 -16.80 -9.14 -14.69
CA ILE A 65 -15.60 -9.06 -15.52
C ILE A 65 -14.37 -8.57 -14.76
N SER A 66 -14.47 -8.45 -13.43
CA SER A 66 -13.39 -7.86 -12.60
C SER A 66 -12.10 -8.63 -12.66
N MET A 67 -12.17 -9.97 -12.82
CA MET A 67 -11.02 -10.87 -12.93
C MET A 67 -11.15 -11.75 -14.19
N ASP A 68 -11.56 -11.19 -15.30
CA ASP A 68 -11.70 -11.90 -16.57
C ASP A 68 -10.58 -11.47 -17.53
N ASP A 69 -9.77 -12.43 -17.97
CA ASP A 69 -8.60 -12.22 -18.84
C ASP A 69 -8.91 -11.40 -20.11
N ARG A 70 -10.13 -11.49 -20.59
CA ARG A 70 -10.56 -10.77 -21.81
C ARG A 70 -10.67 -9.26 -21.64
N TYR A 71 -10.68 -8.79 -20.38
CA TYR A 71 -10.96 -7.38 -20.06
C TYR A 71 -9.85 -6.71 -19.26
N VAL A 72 -8.68 -7.34 -19.12
CA VAL A 72 -7.56 -6.81 -18.30
C VAL A 72 -7.09 -5.42 -18.75
N GLU A 73 -7.20 -5.11 -20.05
CA GLU A 73 -6.73 -3.84 -20.61
C GLU A 73 -7.81 -2.74 -20.62
N ILE A 74 -9.04 -3.01 -20.11
CA ILE A 74 -10.18 -2.08 -20.27
C ILE A 74 -10.02 -0.76 -19.48
N CYS A 75 -9.28 -0.78 -18.38
CA CYS A 75 -9.19 0.35 -17.44
C CYS A 75 -7.78 0.90 -17.21
N GLY A 76 -6.76 0.36 -17.87
CA GLY A 76 -5.38 0.78 -17.72
C GLY A 76 -4.75 1.28 -19.03
N ILE A 77 -3.48 1.65 -18.96
CA ILE A 77 -2.63 1.92 -20.13
C ILE A 77 -1.52 0.89 -20.13
N THR A 78 -1.29 0.27 -21.29
CA THR A 78 -0.27 -0.77 -21.46
C THR A 78 1.11 -0.16 -21.76
N GLU A 79 2.18 -0.90 -21.48
CA GLU A 79 3.54 -0.55 -21.92
C GLU A 79 3.62 -0.32 -23.44
N LYS A 80 2.88 -1.12 -24.21
CA LYS A 80 2.80 -0.98 -25.67
C LYS A 80 2.23 0.38 -26.06
N GLU A 81 1.16 0.84 -25.40
CA GLU A 81 0.55 2.15 -25.67
C GLU A 81 1.45 3.31 -25.31
N ILE A 82 2.28 3.17 -24.25
CA ILE A 82 3.35 4.15 -23.92
C ILE A 82 4.24 4.38 -25.14
N HIS A 83 4.70 3.31 -25.79
CA HIS A 83 5.64 3.39 -26.90
C HIS A 83 4.99 3.67 -28.26
N THR A 84 3.68 3.50 -28.42
CA THR A 84 3.01 3.66 -29.73
C THR A 84 2.06 4.84 -29.80
N CYS A 85 1.36 5.14 -28.69
CA CYS A 85 0.35 6.19 -28.65
C CYS A 85 0.80 7.43 -27.87
N LEU A 86 1.75 7.27 -26.93
CA LEU A 86 2.18 8.31 -26.00
C LEU A 86 3.68 8.63 -26.12
N GLU A 87 4.33 8.23 -27.23
CA GLU A 87 5.76 8.44 -27.44
C GLU A 87 6.14 9.93 -27.39
N ASP A 88 5.33 10.79 -28.00
CA ASP A 88 5.59 12.23 -28.03
C ASP A 88 5.50 12.84 -26.63
N GLU A 89 4.52 12.44 -25.82
CA GLU A 89 4.37 12.86 -24.43
C GLU A 89 5.55 12.43 -23.55
N VAL A 90 6.06 11.20 -23.77
CA VAL A 90 7.28 10.72 -23.08
C VAL A 90 8.49 11.56 -23.46
N ARG A 91 8.68 11.90 -24.75
CA ARG A 91 9.78 12.76 -25.21
C ARG A 91 9.70 14.18 -24.64
N GLU A 92 8.49 14.76 -24.60
CA GLU A 92 8.29 16.08 -23.99
C GLU A 92 8.57 16.06 -22.47
N LEU A 93 8.14 15.01 -21.77
CA LEU A 93 8.45 14.81 -20.35
C LEU A 93 9.96 14.65 -20.13
N ALA A 94 10.64 13.84 -20.95
CA ALA A 94 12.07 13.63 -20.90
C ALA A 94 12.83 14.97 -21.01
N GLY A 95 12.49 15.80 -22.02
CA GLY A 95 13.08 17.11 -22.19
C GLY A 95 12.81 18.06 -21.01
N ALA A 96 11.61 18.03 -20.43
CA ALA A 96 11.25 18.87 -19.29
C ALA A 96 11.93 18.45 -17.97
N GLN A 97 12.34 17.19 -17.86
CA GLN A 97 12.98 16.63 -16.65
C GLN A 97 14.50 16.45 -16.81
N ASP A 98 15.08 16.87 -17.95
CA ASP A 98 16.50 16.68 -18.28
C ASP A 98 16.94 15.22 -18.20
N MET A 99 16.11 14.32 -18.77
CA MET A 99 16.27 12.88 -18.78
C MET A 99 16.32 12.35 -20.22
N THR A 100 16.90 11.17 -20.43
CA THR A 100 16.75 10.43 -21.68
C THR A 100 15.36 9.82 -21.79
N TYR A 101 14.98 9.40 -23.00
CA TYR A 101 13.71 8.68 -23.23
C TYR A 101 13.63 7.40 -22.40
N GLU A 102 14.71 6.61 -22.38
CA GLU A 102 14.81 5.35 -21.66
C GLU A 102 14.72 5.53 -20.15
N GLU A 103 15.41 6.52 -19.60
CA GLU A 103 15.32 6.87 -18.18
C GLU A 103 13.91 7.31 -17.79
N THR A 104 13.26 8.07 -18.69
CA THR A 104 11.87 8.51 -18.48
C THR A 104 10.90 7.33 -18.47
N CYS A 105 11.03 6.39 -19.43
CA CYS A 105 10.22 5.17 -19.46
C CYS A 105 10.42 4.32 -18.19
N LEU A 106 11.66 4.10 -17.77
CA LEU A 106 11.96 3.35 -16.53
C LEU A 106 11.31 4.01 -15.31
N ARG A 107 11.40 5.32 -15.21
CA ARG A 107 10.81 6.06 -14.09
C ARG A 107 9.28 6.07 -14.13
N LEU A 108 8.67 6.19 -15.31
CA LEU A 108 7.22 6.05 -15.48
C LEU A 108 6.76 4.66 -15.02
N LYS A 109 7.50 3.62 -15.39
CA LYS A 109 7.23 2.25 -14.98
C LYS A 109 7.33 2.07 -13.47
N GLU A 110 8.41 2.52 -12.86
CA GLU A 110 8.59 2.48 -11.41
C GLU A 110 7.47 3.19 -10.64
N CYS A 111 7.05 4.36 -11.15
CA CYS A 111 6.10 5.20 -10.44
C CYS A 111 4.64 4.79 -10.64
N TYR A 112 4.24 4.33 -11.84
CA TYR A 112 2.82 4.26 -12.21
C TYR A 112 2.36 2.95 -12.82
N ASP A 113 3.27 2.03 -13.19
CA ASP A 113 2.97 0.69 -13.70
C ASP A 113 2.73 -0.30 -12.55
N GLY A 114 2.32 -1.53 -12.90
CA GLY A 114 2.35 -2.68 -12.01
C GLY A 114 1.00 -3.08 -11.43
N TYR A 115 -0.12 -2.52 -11.92
CA TYR A 115 -1.44 -3.08 -11.63
C TYR A 115 -1.67 -4.36 -12.42
N HIS A 116 -2.01 -5.44 -11.74
CA HIS A 116 -2.39 -6.73 -12.31
C HIS A 116 -3.80 -7.10 -11.82
N PHE A 117 -4.72 -7.34 -12.76
CA PHE A 117 -6.12 -7.58 -12.45
C PHE A 117 -6.48 -9.07 -12.44
N VAL A 118 -5.64 -9.89 -13.05
CA VAL A 118 -5.73 -11.36 -13.05
C VAL A 118 -4.33 -11.95 -12.91
N GLU A 119 -4.26 -13.26 -12.62
CA GLU A 119 -3.01 -13.98 -12.58
C GLU A 119 -2.27 -13.93 -13.93
N ASN A 120 -0.96 -13.78 -13.89
CA ASN A 120 -0.07 -13.74 -15.06
C ASN A 120 -0.40 -12.66 -16.11
N SER A 121 -1.21 -11.64 -15.74
CA SER A 121 -1.50 -10.53 -16.65
C SER A 121 -0.30 -9.59 -16.81
N ILE A 122 -0.33 -8.79 -17.88
CA ILE A 122 0.63 -7.69 -18.05
C ILE A 122 0.39 -6.61 -16.99
N GLY A 123 1.44 -5.87 -16.64
CA GLY A 123 1.33 -4.67 -15.80
C GLY A 123 0.58 -3.56 -16.54
N MET A 124 -0.26 -2.84 -15.80
CA MET A 124 -1.05 -1.72 -16.32
C MET A 124 -0.65 -0.45 -15.58
N TYR A 125 -0.41 0.62 -16.35
CA TYR A 125 -0.19 1.95 -15.80
C TYR A 125 -1.49 2.56 -15.28
N ASN A 126 -1.41 3.28 -14.17
CA ASN A 126 -2.50 4.10 -13.67
C ASN A 126 -2.74 5.28 -14.64
N PRO A 127 -3.89 5.34 -15.36
CA PRO A 127 -4.12 6.38 -16.34
C PRO A 127 -4.17 7.78 -15.74
N PHE A 128 -4.72 7.91 -14.52
CA PHE A 128 -4.86 9.21 -13.87
C PHE A 128 -3.50 9.84 -13.57
N SER A 129 -2.60 9.10 -12.92
CA SER A 129 -1.27 9.58 -12.58
C SER A 129 -0.41 9.80 -13.82
N LEU A 130 -0.46 8.87 -14.77
CA LEU A 130 0.29 8.96 -16.01
C LEU A 130 -0.10 10.21 -16.82
N LEU A 131 -1.39 10.42 -17.08
CA LEU A 131 -1.86 11.57 -17.85
C LEU A 131 -1.61 12.90 -17.15
N ASN A 132 -1.71 12.97 -15.82
CA ASN A 132 -1.32 14.16 -15.07
C ASN A 132 0.19 14.44 -15.15
N THR A 133 1.02 13.39 -15.13
CA THR A 133 2.48 13.52 -15.32
C THR A 133 2.81 14.15 -16.66
N PHE A 134 2.19 13.69 -17.73
CA PHE A 134 2.36 14.26 -19.06
C PHE A 134 1.83 15.71 -19.14
N ALA A 135 0.61 15.95 -18.69
CA ALA A 135 -0.01 17.28 -18.74
C ALA A 135 0.80 18.32 -17.96
N ARG A 136 1.39 17.95 -16.83
CA ARG A 136 2.20 18.85 -15.99
C ARG A 136 3.70 18.79 -16.30
N ARG A 137 4.13 17.85 -17.13
CA ARG A 137 5.55 17.57 -17.44
C ARG A 137 6.40 17.39 -16.19
N LYS A 138 5.82 16.73 -15.19
CA LYS A 138 6.43 16.54 -13.88
C LYS A 138 5.94 15.27 -13.22
N PHE A 139 6.85 14.47 -12.65
CA PHE A 139 6.51 13.34 -11.78
C PHE A 139 5.89 13.82 -10.46
N GLY A 140 4.88 13.11 -9.96
CA GLY A 140 4.19 13.44 -8.71
C GLY A 140 3.22 12.35 -8.26
N ASP A 141 2.69 12.47 -7.04
CA ASP A 141 1.81 11.50 -6.39
C ASP A 141 0.33 11.85 -6.66
N TYR A 142 -0.05 11.91 -7.94
CA TYR A 142 -1.35 12.47 -8.38
C TYR A 142 -2.55 11.66 -7.96
N TRP A 143 -2.47 10.33 -8.03
CA TRP A 143 -3.57 9.46 -7.64
C TRP A 143 -3.89 9.61 -6.14
N PHE A 144 -2.84 9.69 -5.33
CA PHE A 144 -2.96 9.79 -3.89
C PHE A 144 -3.53 11.14 -3.42
N GLU A 145 -3.33 12.19 -4.19
CA GLU A 145 -3.89 13.52 -3.90
C GLU A 145 -5.41 13.57 -4.02
N THR A 146 -6.05 12.68 -4.81
CA THR A 146 -7.49 12.72 -5.12
C THR A 146 -8.38 12.06 -4.09
N GLY A 147 -7.84 11.14 -3.27
CA GLY A 147 -8.62 10.40 -2.28
C GLY A 147 -7.79 10.03 -1.06
N ARG A 148 -8.09 10.64 0.08
CA ARG A 148 -7.45 10.27 1.35
C ARG A 148 -8.24 9.12 1.98
N PRO A 149 -7.63 7.94 2.16
CA PRO A 149 -8.32 6.76 2.67
C PRO A 149 -8.44 6.78 4.20
N SER A 150 -8.99 7.84 4.78
CA SER A 150 -9.11 7.94 6.25
C SER A 150 -9.88 6.77 6.86
N TYR A 151 -10.87 6.23 6.15
CA TYR A 151 -11.61 5.03 6.57
C TYR A 151 -10.71 3.77 6.61
N LEU A 152 -9.68 3.66 5.73
CA LEU A 152 -8.75 2.54 5.79
C LEU A 152 -7.88 2.58 7.05
N VAL A 153 -7.52 3.76 7.53
CA VAL A 153 -6.77 3.87 8.79
C VAL A 153 -7.60 3.38 9.97
N GLU A 154 -8.89 3.76 10.01
CA GLU A 154 -9.80 3.28 11.04
C GLU A 154 -9.96 1.76 10.95
N LEU A 155 -10.12 1.22 9.74
CA LEU A 155 -10.22 -0.21 9.48
C LEU A 155 -8.96 -0.96 9.92
N LEU A 156 -7.77 -0.50 9.53
CA LEU A 156 -6.49 -1.10 9.92
C LEU A 156 -6.28 -1.11 11.43
N LYS A 157 -6.66 -0.02 12.11
CA LYS A 157 -6.59 0.07 13.58
C LYS A 157 -7.60 -0.85 14.25
N HIS A 158 -8.82 -0.89 13.75
CA HIS A 158 -9.89 -1.74 14.30
C HIS A 158 -9.58 -3.22 14.18
N THR A 159 -9.00 -3.63 13.06
CA THR A 159 -8.62 -5.02 12.82
C THR A 159 -7.26 -5.38 13.43
N HIS A 160 -6.59 -4.44 14.10
CA HIS A 160 -5.21 -4.63 14.61
C HIS A 160 -4.27 -5.21 13.54
N TYR A 161 -4.34 -4.65 12.33
CA TYR A 161 -3.62 -5.19 11.17
C TYR A 161 -2.12 -4.95 11.28
N ASP A 162 -1.33 -5.99 11.01
CA ASP A 162 0.12 -5.89 10.89
C ASP A 162 0.47 -5.33 9.51
N LEU A 163 0.99 -4.10 9.49
CA LEU A 163 1.36 -3.42 8.24
C LEU A 163 2.51 -4.09 7.50
N TYR A 164 3.36 -4.84 8.21
CA TYR A 164 4.44 -5.59 7.58
C TYR A 164 3.92 -6.69 6.66
N GLU A 165 2.82 -7.33 7.02
CA GLU A 165 2.18 -8.36 6.19
C GLU A 165 1.58 -7.79 4.90
N MET A 166 1.31 -6.48 4.84
CA MET A 166 0.65 -5.86 3.68
C MET A 166 1.42 -6.05 2.36
N ALA A 167 2.74 -6.05 2.42
CA ALA A 167 3.60 -6.20 1.24
C ALA A 167 3.65 -7.64 0.68
N ASN A 168 3.19 -8.64 1.46
CA ASN A 168 3.23 -10.06 1.12
C ASN A 168 1.95 -10.79 1.58
N THR A 169 0.81 -10.15 1.47
CA THR A 169 -0.47 -10.74 1.87
C THR A 169 -0.84 -11.88 0.94
N GLU A 170 -1.13 -13.05 1.52
CA GLU A 170 -1.69 -14.20 0.82
C GLU A 170 -3.20 -14.29 1.05
N THR A 171 -3.95 -14.60 0.00
CA THR A 171 -5.40 -14.64 0.06
C THR A 171 -5.99 -15.50 -1.06
N ASP A 172 -7.26 -15.89 -0.93
CA ASP A 172 -8.01 -16.60 -1.96
C ASP A 172 -8.92 -15.67 -2.78
N VAL A 173 -9.51 -16.21 -3.84
CA VAL A 173 -10.39 -15.46 -4.74
C VAL A 173 -11.67 -14.99 -4.06
N ASP A 174 -12.21 -15.74 -3.10
CA ASP A 174 -13.46 -15.39 -2.43
C ASP A 174 -13.26 -14.14 -1.56
N VAL A 175 -12.12 -14.05 -0.89
CA VAL A 175 -11.72 -12.85 -0.13
C VAL A 175 -11.55 -11.65 -1.05
N LEU A 176 -10.92 -11.80 -2.22
CA LEU A 176 -10.72 -10.70 -3.16
C LEU A 176 -12.02 -10.15 -3.74
N ASN A 177 -13.03 -11.00 -3.87
CA ASN A 177 -14.29 -10.68 -4.56
C ASN A 177 -15.36 -10.01 -3.70
N SER A 178 -15.15 -9.82 -2.39
CA SER A 178 -16.15 -9.23 -1.51
C SER A 178 -15.56 -8.41 -0.38
N ILE A 179 -16.17 -7.27 -0.08
CA ILE A 179 -15.86 -6.47 1.11
C ILE A 179 -16.75 -6.82 2.32
N ASP A 180 -17.59 -7.84 2.22
CA ASP A 180 -18.56 -8.19 3.28
C ASP A 180 -17.88 -8.64 4.58
N SER A 181 -16.63 -9.12 4.52
CA SER A 181 -15.80 -9.48 5.68
C SER A 181 -14.86 -8.37 6.17
N ALA A 182 -15.01 -7.14 5.68
CA ALA A 182 -14.07 -6.05 5.95
C ALA A 182 -13.90 -5.72 7.44
N SER A 183 -14.92 -5.94 8.27
CA SER A 183 -14.84 -5.74 9.72
C SER A 183 -13.86 -6.69 10.43
N ILE A 184 -13.47 -7.78 9.78
CA ILE A 184 -12.57 -8.81 10.31
C ILE A 184 -11.25 -8.81 9.53
N ASN A 185 -11.33 -8.66 8.19
CA ASN A 185 -10.19 -8.70 7.29
C ASN A 185 -10.18 -7.45 6.38
N PRO A 186 -9.20 -6.54 6.52
CA PRO A 186 -9.14 -5.32 5.71
C PRO A 186 -8.66 -5.55 4.27
N VAL A 187 -8.07 -6.70 3.96
CA VAL A 187 -7.42 -7.01 2.68
C VAL A 187 -8.33 -6.78 1.47
N PRO A 188 -9.61 -7.26 1.45
CA PRO A 188 -10.51 -7.01 0.32
C PRO A 188 -10.68 -5.53 0.00
N VAL A 189 -10.84 -4.71 1.03
CA VAL A 189 -11.02 -3.25 0.86
C VAL A 189 -9.74 -2.59 0.35
N ILE A 190 -8.59 -2.97 0.90
CA ILE A 190 -7.29 -2.43 0.50
C ILE A 190 -7.00 -2.79 -0.97
N TYR A 191 -7.24 -4.05 -1.35
CA TYR A 191 -7.07 -4.53 -2.73
C TYR A 191 -8.02 -3.83 -3.71
N GLN A 192 -9.33 -3.86 -3.44
CA GLN A 192 -10.33 -3.27 -4.33
C GLN A 192 -10.20 -1.75 -4.44
N SER A 193 -9.69 -1.09 -3.40
CA SER A 193 -9.38 0.35 -3.43
C SER A 193 -8.10 0.68 -4.20
N GLY A 194 -7.39 -0.31 -4.74
CA GLY A 194 -6.22 -0.13 -5.60
C GLY A 194 -4.90 0.13 -4.85
N TYR A 195 -4.86 -0.10 -3.53
CA TYR A 195 -3.60 -0.02 -2.77
C TYR A 195 -2.75 -1.28 -2.89
N LEU A 196 -3.41 -2.43 -3.09
CA LEU A 196 -2.74 -3.68 -3.41
C LEU A 196 -3.15 -4.18 -4.79
N THR A 197 -2.32 -5.00 -5.39
CA THR A 197 -2.55 -5.69 -6.66
C THR A 197 -2.04 -7.12 -6.59
N ILE A 198 -2.44 -7.96 -7.53
CA ILE A 198 -1.94 -9.34 -7.65
C ILE A 198 -0.46 -9.27 -8.09
N LYS A 199 0.43 -9.91 -7.32
CA LYS A 199 1.86 -10.04 -7.64
C LYS A 199 2.22 -11.44 -8.11
N ASP A 200 1.53 -12.44 -7.59
CA ASP A 200 1.79 -13.84 -7.91
C ASP A 200 0.54 -14.68 -7.63
N TYR A 201 0.49 -15.89 -8.17
CA TYR A 201 -0.59 -16.85 -7.98
C TYR A 201 -0.05 -18.26 -7.89
N ASP A 202 -0.43 -18.98 -6.85
CA ASP A 202 -0.16 -20.39 -6.68
C ASP A 202 -1.35 -21.21 -7.20
N PRO A 203 -1.23 -21.88 -8.35
CA PRO A 203 -2.32 -22.65 -8.94
C PRO A 203 -2.59 -23.98 -8.20
N GLU A 204 -1.64 -24.47 -7.39
CA GLU A 204 -1.84 -25.70 -6.62
C GLU A 204 -2.81 -25.48 -5.46
N PHE A 205 -2.70 -24.33 -4.80
CA PHE A 205 -3.52 -23.97 -3.64
C PHE A 205 -4.60 -22.94 -3.94
N GLY A 206 -4.59 -22.33 -5.13
CA GLY A 206 -5.52 -21.26 -5.49
C GLY A 206 -5.28 -19.95 -4.72
N ILE A 207 -4.04 -19.70 -4.32
CA ILE A 207 -3.66 -18.57 -3.47
C ILE A 207 -3.04 -17.43 -4.29
N TYR A 208 -3.57 -16.25 -4.11
CA TYR A 208 -3.02 -15.01 -4.65
C TYR A 208 -2.07 -14.37 -3.65
N ARG A 209 -0.92 -13.91 -4.12
CA ARG A 209 -0.01 -13.06 -3.35
C ARG A 209 -0.21 -11.61 -3.80
N LEU A 210 -0.48 -10.74 -2.85
CA LEU A 210 -0.71 -9.33 -3.08
C LEU A 210 0.50 -8.49 -2.65
N GLY A 211 0.63 -7.31 -3.27
CA GLY A 211 1.63 -6.31 -2.91
C GLY A 211 1.28 -4.96 -3.50
N PHE A 212 2.02 -3.93 -3.14
CA PHE A 212 1.82 -2.60 -3.73
C PHE A 212 2.05 -2.62 -5.24
N PRO A 213 1.21 -1.95 -6.05
CA PRO A 213 1.39 -1.94 -7.50
C PRO A 213 2.69 -1.24 -7.90
N ASN A 214 2.97 -0.08 -7.36
CA ASN A 214 4.09 0.78 -7.74
C ASN A 214 4.51 1.71 -6.61
N ARG A 215 5.57 2.49 -6.87
CA ARG A 215 6.17 3.40 -5.90
C ARG A 215 5.23 4.52 -5.47
N GLU A 216 4.44 5.11 -6.38
CA GLU A 216 3.49 6.18 -6.03
C GLU A 216 2.54 5.71 -4.92
N VAL A 217 1.95 4.52 -5.12
CA VAL A 217 0.96 3.98 -4.19
C VAL A 217 1.62 3.57 -2.87
N GLU A 218 2.75 2.88 -2.92
CA GLU A 218 3.45 2.43 -1.71
C GLU A 218 3.93 3.62 -0.88
N GLU A 219 4.67 4.55 -1.48
CA GLU A 219 5.20 5.73 -0.78
C GLU A 219 4.07 6.63 -0.27
N GLY A 220 3.06 6.89 -1.09
CA GLY A 220 1.92 7.72 -0.73
C GLY A 220 1.11 7.13 0.42
N PHE A 221 0.85 5.82 0.39
CA PHE A 221 0.08 5.14 1.44
C PHE A 221 0.82 5.10 2.77
N VAL A 222 2.08 4.68 2.76
CA VAL A 222 2.89 4.61 3.99
C VAL A 222 3.10 6.01 4.59
N ARG A 223 3.35 7.03 3.75
CA ARG A 223 3.43 8.43 4.19
C ARG A 223 2.13 8.94 4.81
N PHE A 224 0.99 8.53 4.25
CA PHE A 224 -0.33 8.87 4.78
C PHE A 224 -0.58 8.25 6.16
N LEU A 225 -0.09 7.03 6.40
CA LEU A 225 -0.26 6.34 7.69
C LEU A 225 0.55 6.99 8.84
N LEU A 226 1.70 7.59 8.53
CA LEU A 226 2.63 8.09 9.56
C LEU A 226 1.97 8.94 10.66
N PRO A 227 1.19 10.00 10.37
CA PRO A 227 0.59 10.83 11.41
C PRO A 227 -0.52 10.16 12.22
N PHE A 228 -0.95 8.97 11.84
CA PHE A 228 -1.97 8.21 12.58
C PHE A 228 -1.35 7.15 13.51
N TYR A 229 -0.14 6.70 13.22
CA TYR A 229 0.58 5.69 14.00
C TYR A 229 1.69 6.31 14.85
N ALA A 230 2.34 7.36 14.38
CA ALA A 230 3.35 8.10 15.13
C ALA A 230 2.78 9.40 15.69
N ASN A 231 3.36 9.87 16.80
CA ASN A 231 2.97 11.16 17.40
C ASN A 231 3.56 12.33 16.60
N VAL A 232 3.10 12.50 15.37
CA VAL A 232 3.56 13.52 14.43
C VAL A 232 2.41 14.32 13.87
N ASN A 233 2.53 15.63 13.84
CA ASN A 233 1.54 16.48 13.18
C ASN A 233 1.54 16.22 11.66
N LYS A 234 0.35 16.15 11.05
CA LYS A 234 0.17 15.92 9.60
C LYS A 234 0.95 16.91 8.73
N VAL A 235 1.09 18.16 9.18
CA VAL A 235 1.81 19.22 8.45
C VAL A 235 3.32 19.02 8.53
N GLU A 236 3.82 18.47 9.63
CA GLU A 236 5.24 18.27 9.89
C GLU A 236 5.75 16.92 9.39
N SER A 237 4.86 15.95 9.20
CA SER A 237 5.17 14.58 8.81
C SER A 237 6.17 14.45 7.63
N PRO A 238 6.03 15.19 6.50
CA PRO A 238 6.99 15.11 5.39
C PRO A 238 8.40 15.58 5.80
N PHE A 239 8.50 16.58 6.68
CA PHE A 239 9.78 17.10 7.14
C PHE A 239 10.47 16.15 8.12
N GLU A 240 9.71 15.40 8.90
CA GLU A 240 10.28 14.40 9.83
C GLU A 240 11.00 13.30 9.07
N ILE A 241 10.44 12.79 7.97
CA ILE A 241 11.12 11.79 7.13
C ILE A 241 12.39 12.36 6.50
N GLN A 242 12.37 13.60 6.00
CA GLN A 242 13.59 14.25 5.48
C GLN A 242 14.69 14.35 6.55
N LYS A 243 14.33 14.64 7.80
CA LYS A 243 15.28 14.70 8.91
C LYS A 243 15.88 13.32 9.19
N PHE A 244 15.07 12.26 9.27
CA PHE A 244 15.56 10.88 9.41
C PHE A 244 16.56 10.52 8.29
N VAL A 245 16.23 10.79 7.04
CA VAL A 245 17.12 10.52 5.90
C VAL A 245 18.45 11.26 6.04
N ARG A 246 18.42 12.55 6.45
CA ARG A 246 19.64 13.33 6.67
C ARG A 246 20.47 12.79 7.83
N GLU A 247 19.85 12.50 8.95
CA GLU A 247 20.49 11.94 10.15
C GLU A 247 21.23 10.64 9.80
N VAL A 248 20.57 9.72 9.08
CA VAL A 248 21.17 8.46 8.60
C VAL A 248 22.34 8.74 7.65
N ARG A 249 22.18 9.65 6.67
CA ARG A 249 23.23 9.94 5.68
C ARG A 249 24.47 10.61 6.28
N PHE A 250 24.28 11.42 7.33
CA PHE A 250 25.39 12.14 7.99
C PHE A 250 25.97 11.41 9.19
N GLY A 251 25.41 10.29 9.60
CA GLY A 251 25.89 9.54 10.75
C GLY A 251 25.48 10.12 12.11
N ASP A 252 24.43 10.95 12.14
CA ASP A 252 23.89 11.52 13.38
C ASP A 252 22.87 10.56 14.01
N TYR A 253 23.37 9.44 14.54
CA TYR A 253 22.55 8.42 15.17
C TYR A 253 21.87 8.91 16.46
N ASP A 254 22.48 9.82 17.21
CA ASP A 254 21.87 10.37 18.42
C ASP A 254 20.60 11.17 18.12
N SER A 255 20.59 11.96 17.07
CA SER A 255 19.40 12.68 16.61
C SER A 255 18.36 11.73 16.03
N PHE A 256 18.80 10.73 15.26
CA PHE A 256 17.94 9.69 14.72
C PHE A 256 17.18 8.94 15.84
N PHE A 257 17.86 8.41 16.86
CA PHE A 257 17.21 7.69 17.94
C PHE A 257 16.32 8.59 18.82
N ARG A 258 16.74 9.83 19.10
CA ARG A 258 15.88 10.79 19.81
C ARG A 258 14.58 11.10 19.07
N ARG A 259 14.66 11.23 17.74
CA ARG A 259 13.49 11.43 16.90
C ARG A 259 12.60 10.18 16.91
N LEU A 260 13.17 9.01 16.75
CA LEU A 260 12.45 7.74 16.80
C LEU A 260 11.72 7.59 18.14
N GLN A 261 12.38 7.88 19.26
CA GLN A 261 11.74 7.89 20.58
C GLN A 261 10.57 8.88 20.68
N SER A 262 10.67 10.05 20.02
CA SER A 262 9.58 11.03 20.05
C SER A 262 8.30 10.54 19.37
N PHE A 263 8.40 9.62 18.42
CA PHE A 263 7.25 9.02 17.75
C PHE A 263 6.43 8.12 18.67
N PHE A 264 7.06 7.56 19.69
CA PHE A 264 6.41 6.72 20.70
C PHE A 264 5.97 7.49 21.94
N ALA A 265 6.31 8.78 22.03
CA ALA A 265 5.95 9.62 23.17
C ALA A 265 4.41 9.73 23.28
N ASN A 266 3.90 9.58 24.52
CA ASN A 266 2.48 9.64 24.87
C ASN A 266 1.61 8.48 24.32
N THR A 267 2.20 7.38 23.90
CA THR A 267 1.45 6.20 23.52
C THR A 267 1.16 5.35 24.77
N THR A 268 -0.11 5.31 25.19
CA THR A 268 -0.56 4.47 26.31
C THR A 268 -1.32 3.28 25.76
N TYR A 269 -0.86 2.07 26.08
CA TYR A 269 -1.58 0.82 25.75
C TYR A 269 -1.80 0.03 27.04
N GLU A 270 -3.00 -0.49 27.17
CA GLU A 270 -3.40 -1.33 28.30
C GLU A 270 -3.01 -2.79 28.08
N VAL A 271 -2.81 -3.20 26.81
CA VAL A 271 -2.53 -4.58 26.41
C VAL A 271 -1.14 -4.66 25.76
N ILE A 272 -0.26 -5.53 26.28
CA ILE A 272 1.13 -5.71 25.78
C ILE A 272 1.17 -6.02 24.28
N ARG A 273 0.28 -6.90 23.78
CA ARG A 273 0.24 -7.27 22.37
C ARG A 273 -0.13 -6.09 21.44
N GLU A 274 -1.01 -5.20 21.87
CA GLU A 274 -1.35 -3.98 21.13
C GLU A 274 -0.17 -3.01 21.07
N GLN A 275 0.59 -2.95 22.16
CA GLN A 275 1.81 -2.14 22.24
C GLN A 275 2.88 -2.68 21.29
N GLU A 276 3.11 -4.00 21.27
CA GLU A 276 4.07 -4.66 20.37
C GLU A 276 3.75 -4.36 18.90
N LEU A 277 2.54 -4.67 18.47
CA LEU A 277 2.07 -4.42 17.11
C LEU A 277 2.17 -2.93 16.72
N HIS A 278 1.91 -2.03 17.67
CA HIS A 278 2.06 -0.60 17.41
C HIS A 278 3.51 -0.22 17.13
N TYR A 279 4.46 -0.72 17.93
CA TYR A 279 5.89 -0.48 17.68
C TYR A 279 6.31 -1.03 16.32
N GLU A 280 5.91 -2.25 15.98
CA GLU A 280 6.20 -2.89 14.69
C GLU A 280 5.65 -2.05 13.53
N ASN A 281 4.40 -1.60 13.62
CA ASN A 281 3.77 -0.76 12.61
C ASN A 281 4.47 0.60 12.44
N VAL A 282 4.88 1.28 13.54
CA VAL A 282 5.61 2.54 13.46
C VAL A 282 6.98 2.33 12.82
N PHE A 283 7.71 1.28 13.22
CA PHE A 283 8.99 0.93 12.61
C PHE A 283 8.85 0.65 11.12
N PHE A 284 7.86 -0.17 10.74
CA PHE A 284 7.57 -0.44 9.33
C PHE A 284 7.38 0.85 8.54
N ILE A 285 6.52 1.76 9.01
CA ILE A 285 6.25 3.04 8.34
C ILE A 285 7.53 3.87 8.19
N VAL A 286 8.28 4.06 9.27
CA VAL A 286 9.50 4.89 9.26
C VAL A 286 10.54 4.30 8.33
N PHE A 287 10.82 3.00 8.44
CA PHE A 287 11.89 2.38 7.66
C PHE A 287 11.52 2.18 6.19
N LYS A 288 10.24 1.92 5.88
CA LYS A 288 9.76 1.96 4.50
C LYS A 288 9.96 3.35 3.88
N LEU A 289 9.59 4.42 4.59
CA LEU A 289 9.76 5.79 4.08
C LEU A 289 11.24 6.18 3.95
N VAL A 290 12.08 5.79 4.87
CA VAL A 290 13.54 5.97 4.76
C VAL A 290 14.10 5.15 3.60
N GLY A 291 13.55 3.96 3.35
CA GLY A 291 13.94 3.04 2.28
C GLY A 291 13.80 3.60 0.87
N PHE A 292 12.88 4.54 0.63
CA PHE A 292 12.80 5.23 -0.67
C PHE A 292 14.00 6.14 -0.98
N TYR A 293 14.83 6.44 0.04
CA TYR A 293 15.97 7.35 -0.07
C TYR A 293 17.31 6.71 0.32
N THR A 294 17.28 5.52 0.92
CA THR A 294 18.44 4.74 1.36
C THR A 294 18.15 3.26 1.18
N GLN A 295 19.16 2.40 1.18
CA GLN A 295 18.93 0.96 1.19
C GLN A 295 18.53 0.52 2.60
N VAL A 296 17.42 -0.19 2.72
CA VAL A 296 16.88 -0.69 3.98
C VAL A 296 16.54 -2.17 3.84
N GLU A 297 17.10 -3.00 4.70
CA GLU A 297 16.69 -4.39 4.91
C GLU A 297 16.05 -4.47 6.30
N TYR A 298 14.81 -4.90 6.35
CA TYR A 298 14.00 -4.92 7.56
C TYR A 298 13.33 -6.28 7.74
N HIS A 299 13.54 -6.91 8.88
CA HIS A 299 12.94 -8.18 9.22
C HIS A 299 12.29 -8.13 10.59
N THR A 300 11.13 -8.75 10.73
CA THR A 300 10.45 -8.91 12.02
C THR A 300 10.28 -10.38 12.37
N SER A 301 10.36 -10.70 13.64
CA SER A 301 9.92 -11.97 14.20
C SER A 301 9.64 -11.83 15.70
N LYS A 302 8.45 -12.20 16.16
CA LYS A 302 7.99 -12.25 17.58
C LYS A 302 8.80 -11.38 18.56
N GLY A 303 8.51 -10.10 18.61
CA GLY A 303 9.15 -9.15 19.53
C GLY A 303 10.59 -8.76 19.18
N ARG A 304 11.01 -9.02 17.96
CA ARG A 304 12.35 -8.75 17.46
C ARG A 304 12.28 -8.04 16.11
N ILE A 305 13.09 -7.02 15.95
CA ILE A 305 13.22 -6.26 14.72
C ILE A 305 14.70 -6.16 14.38
N ASP A 306 15.10 -6.71 13.23
CA ASP A 306 16.44 -6.59 12.68
C ASP A 306 16.39 -5.58 11.52
N LEU A 307 17.31 -4.65 11.52
CA LEU A 307 17.38 -3.59 10.54
C LEU A 307 18.81 -3.37 10.06
N VAL A 308 18.99 -3.33 8.74
CA VAL A 308 20.21 -2.86 8.13
C VAL A 308 19.88 -1.63 7.27
N LEU A 309 20.51 -0.49 7.60
CA LEU A 309 20.45 0.73 6.80
C LEU A 309 21.80 0.93 6.10
N GLN A 310 21.77 1.18 4.80
CA GLN A 310 22.97 1.38 4.01
C GLN A 310 22.90 2.70 3.25
N THR A 311 23.94 3.51 3.40
CA THR A 311 24.16 4.74 2.62
C THR A 311 25.45 4.62 1.81
N ASP A 312 25.79 5.60 0.99
CA ASP A 312 27.03 5.63 0.24
C ASP A 312 28.31 5.52 1.10
N LYS A 313 28.23 5.91 2.38
CA LYS A 313 29.40 6.01 3.29
C LYS A 313 29.26 5.20 4.57
N LEU A 314 28.06 4.82 4.94
CA LEU A 314 27.76 4.27 6.27
C LEU A 314 26.86 3.04 6.15
N ILE A 315 27.08 2.07 7.04
CA ILE A 315 26.20 0.90 7.23
C ILE A 315 25.84 0.86 8.71
N TYR A 316 24.54 0.68 8.98
CA TYR A 316 24.01 0.51 10.33
C TYR A 316 23.39 -0.87 10.44
N VAL A 317 23.78 -1.62 11.45
CA VAL A 317 23.16 -2.90 11.83
C VAL A 317 22.51 -2.70 13.18
N MET A 318 21.20 -2.78 13.25
CA MET A 318 20.41 -2.48 14.42
C MET A 318 19.52 -3.66 14.80
N GLU A 319 19.46 -3.94 16.09
CA GLU A 319 18.57 -4.92 16.71
C GLU A 319 17.67 -4.18 17.69
N PHE A 320 16.35 -4.37 17.59
CA PHE A 320 15.38 -3.82 18.53
C PHE A 320 14.69 -4.95 19.29
N LYS A 321 14.57 -4.78 20.60
CA LYS A 321 13.86 -5.70 21.48
C LYS A 321 12.79 -4.95 22.26
N LEU A 322 11.60 -5.52 22.33
CA LEU A 322 10.51 -4.98 23.15
C LEU A 322 10.74 -5.30 24.62
N ASP A 323 11.11 -6.55 24.90
CA ASP A 323 11.47 -7.03 26.24
C ASP A 323 12.95 -7.41 26.24
N GLY A 324 13.80 -6.60 26.89
CA GLY A 324 15.23 -6.84 26.98
C GLY A 324 16.05 -5.56 27.16
N THR A 325 17.36 -5.72 27.22
CA THR A 325 18.29 -4.62 27.35
C THR A 325 19.06 -4.32 26.07
N ALA A 326 19.62 -3.13 25.94
CA ALA A 326 20.49 -2.76 24.84
C ALA A 326 21.74 -3.66 24.76
N GLU A 327 22.25 -4.11 25.92
CA GLU A 327 23.36 -5.03 25.98
C GLU A 327 23.03 -6.40 25.42
N GLU A 328 21.81 -6.92 25.67
CA GLU A 328 21.34 -8.18 25.10
C GLU A 328 21.14 -8.07 23.59
N ALA A 329 20.62 -6.95 23.08
CA ALA A 329 20.50 -6.69 21.67
C ALA A 329 21.87 -6.64 20.96
N LEU A 330 22.81 -5.92 21.54
CA LEU A 330 24.19 -5.84 21.03
C LEU A 330 24.89 -7.20 21.08
N GLN A 331 24.73 -7.96 22.16
CA GLN A 331 25.28 -9.31 22.27
C GLN A 331 24.71 -10.23 21.17
N GLN A 332 23.42 -10.10 20.83
CA GLN A 332 22.81 -10.89 19.78
C GLN A 332 23.38 -10.54 18.39
N ILE A 333 23.63 -9.25 18.09
CA ILE A 333 24.30 -8.82 16.85
C ILE A 333 25.66 -9.52 16.73
N HIS A 334 26.42 -9.59 17.83
CA HIS A 334 27.73 -10.28 17.86
C HIS A 334 27.60 -11.79 17.69
N ASP A 335 26.73 -12.45 18.45
CA ASP A 335 26.57 -13.91 18.46
C ASP A 335 26.04 -14.45 17.13
N LYS A 336 25.17 -13.70 16.47
CA LYS A 336 24.59 -14.03 15.16
C LYS A 336 25.43 -13.55 13.99
N HIS A 337 26.51 -12.82 14.23
CA HIS A 337 27.42 -12.30 13.22
C HIS A 337 26.75 -11.44 12.15
N TYR A 338 25.72 -10.65 12.48
CA TYR A 338 24.98 -9.83 11.54
C TYR A 338 25.85 -8.79 10.81
N ALA A 339 26.93 -8.36 11.41
CA ALA A 339 27.90 -7.44 10.82
C ALA A 339 28.88 -8.13 9.81
N LEU A 340 28.97 -9.47 9.82
CA LEU A 340 29.95 -10.22 9.05
C LEU A 340 29.83 -10.01 7.52
N PRO A 341 28.64 -9.93 6.92
CA PRO A 341 28.50 -9.65 5.49
C PRO A 341 29.15 -8.33 5.06
N PHE A 342 29.30 -7.40 5.97
CA PHE A 342 29.82 -6.05 5.73
C PHE A 342 31.28 -5.87 6.18
N ALA A 343 31.93 -6.92 6.68
CA ALA A 343 33.29 -6.84 7.24
C ALA A 343 34.36 -6.43 6.21
N SER A 344 34.12 -6.70 4.92
CA SER A 344 35.01 -6.31 3.81
C SER A 344 34.54 -5.04 3.08
N ASP A 345 33.44 -4.43 3.51
CA ASP A 345 32.92 -3.19 2.92
C ASP A 345 33.80 -2.01 3.40
N GLY A 346 34.16 -1.13 2.49
CA GLY A 346 34.98 0.04 2.82
C GLY A 346 34.25 1.16 3.56
N ARG A 347 32.92 1.02 3.77
CA ARG A 347 32.09 1.98 4.48
C ARG A 347 32.24 1.81 6.00
N LYS A 348 31.95 2.88 6.74
CA LYS A 348 31.94 2.81 8.20
C LYS A 348 30.72 2.05 8.70
N LEU A 349 30.96 1.01 9.49
CA LEU A 349 29.94 0.17 10.11
C LEU A 349 29.63 0.66 11.54
N PHE A 350 28.32 0.72 11.88
CA PHE A 350 27.80 1.05 13.21
C PHE A 350 26.91 -0.07 13.73
#